data_bfbcc2704874f570111c3b9ddf7bb755
#
_entry.id   bfbcc2704874f570111c3b9ddf7bb755
#
_cell.length_a   1.000
_cell.length_b   1.000
_cell.length_c   1.000
_cell.angle_alpha   90.00
_cell.angle_beta   90.00
_cell.angle_gamma   90.00
#
_symmetry.space_group_name_H-M   'P 1'
#
loop_
_entity.id
_entity.type
_entity.pdbx_description
1 polymer ?
#
loop_
_entity_poly.entity_id
_entity_poly.type
_entity_poly.pdbx_seq_one_letter_code
_entity_poly.pdbx_strand_id
1 'polypeptide(L)'
;MQASTSDVLRVAVIADSDTRWKWGALTARRLSVGDARLSGFLLRGRATPTPRQLAEVGAGVDTAAVREVTGAEFLRAVEQDGYDVIVLALVGGAVQAMLHGLAALGSPAAGTAGEGAAAAGTAALSKSVRRPVVVTGYVGVVYEKLADGLLLRHGADVVLANSPHDAERFRAVYEGVGADASAVTGTALPFLGGAPYAGGPLKTVVFAAQPSVPASREGRTYLLRRLVEHARLHPDREVLLKLRSQPGEHTTHIEELPYQKLAEKLPGGLPANFRLVYGHMGDVLDRTDLLVTVSSTAALESLHRRIPTAVLTDLGIREALGNHHFLGSGCLASWDQLDAGASPEADPAWLTRQGVAAGGPPSGGGSDDTAFDAVRERVARLLLEPQLPPVEPYYTHVSAPGYLPGILARYRLDAAPAAETGGVRRVVRDAVRDAARGAYRHGVQRVAPVIRRMGEL
;
A
#
# COMPACT_ATOMS: atom_id res chain seq x y z
N MET A 1 -7.11 -45.71 -1.07
CA MET A 1 -6.53 -44.39 -0.88
C MET A 1 -7.53 -43.40 -1.43
N GLN A 2 -8.37 -42.80 -0.56
CA GLN A 2 -9.28 -41.74 -0.95
C GLN A 2 -8.47 -40.47 -1.13
N ALA A 3 -8.57 -39.80 -2.30
CA ALA A 3 -8.01 -38.52 -2.57
C ALA A 3 -8.63 -37.50 -1.57
N SER A 4 -7.79 -36.94 -0.72
CA SER A 4 -8.14 -35.81 0.13
C SER A 4 -8.63 -34.69 -0.77
N THR A 5 -9.85 -34.24 -0.60
CA THR A 5 -10.35 -33.00 -1.15
C THR A 5 -9.41 -31.90 -0.65
N SER A 6 -8.60 -31.32 -1.55
CA SER A 6 -7.79 -30.15 -1.22
C SER A 6 -8.76 -29.04 -0.79
N ASP A 7 -8.78 -28.74 0.50
CA ASP A 7 -9.56 -27.59 0.99
C ASP A 7 -9.05 -26.32 0.31
N VAL A 8 -9.95 -25.62 -0.36
CA VAL A 8 -9.67 -24.35 -1.05
C VAL A 8 -9.15 -23.34 -0.04
N LEU A 9 -7.96 -22.80 -0.22
CA LEU A 9 -7.34 -21.83 0.69
C LEU A 9 -8.23 -20.60 0.86
N ARG A 10 -8.58 -20.26 2.09
CA ARG A 10 -9.45 -19.13 2.44
C ARG A 10 -8.61 -17.93 2.87
N VAL A 11 -8.57 -16.91 2.02
CA VAL A 11 -7.74 -15.72 2.25
C VAL A 11 -8.60 -14.49 2.49
N ALA A 12 -8.39 -13.82 3.62
CA ALA A 12 -8.96 -12.50 3.88
C ALA A 12 -7.95 -11.41 3.55
N VAL A 13 -8.38 -10.39 2.82
CA VAL A 13 -7.57 -9.19 2.53
C VAL A 13 -8.28 -7.99 3.13
N ILE A 14 -7.60 -7.25 4.01
CA ILE A 14 -8.10 -5.96 4.49
C ILE A 14 -7.19 -4.83 4.05
N ALA A 15 -7.79 -3.78 3.45
CA ALA A 15 -7.07 -2.61 2.96
C ALA A 15 -7.76 -1.31 3.39
N ASP A 16 -7.02 -0.20 3.45
CA ASP A 16 -7.54 1.12 3.85
C ASP A 16 -7.42 2.18 2.73
N SER A 17 -7.01 1.77 1.52
CA SER A 17 -6.95 2.61 0.33
C SER A 17 -6.92 1.75 -0.95
N ASP A 18 -7.14 2.39 -2.10
CA ASP A 18 -7.10 1.78 -3.44
C ASP A 18 -5.76 1.08 -3.74
N THR A 19 -4.63 1.75 -3.47
CA THR A 19 -3.29 1.19 -3.71
C THR A 19 -3.00 0.00 -2.81
N ARG A 20 -3.43 0.07 -1.54
CA ARG A 20 -3.27 -1.05 -0.61
C ARG A 20 -4.19 -2.19 -0.96
N TRP A 21 -5.39 -1.90 -1.44
CA TRP A 21 -6.27 -2.92 -1.99
C TRP A 21 -5.63 -3.63 -3.19
N LYS A 22 -5.07 -2.86 -4.16
CA LYS A 22 -4.32 -3.44 -5.30
C LYS A 22 -3.23 -4.39 -4.81
N TRP A 23 -2.37 -3.90 -3.92
CA TRP A 23 -1.26 -4.68 -3.40
C TRP A 23 -1.75 -5.93 -2.66
N GLY A 24 -2.70 -5.80 -1.74
CA GLY A 24 -3.20 -6.90 -0.92
C GLY A 24 -3.90 -7.98 -1.73
N ALA A 25 -4.79 -7.60 -2.65
CA ALA A 25 -5.53 -8.54 -3.49
C ALA A 25 -4.61 -9.30 -4.45
N LEU A 26 -3.64 -8.62 -5.08
CA LEU A 26 -2.66 -9.25 -5.95
C LEU A 26 -1.68 -10.12 -5.16
N THR A 27 -1.25 -9.70 -3.97
CA THR A 27 -0.46 -10.53 -3.06
C THR A 27 -1.21 -11.81 -2.71
N ALA A 28 -2.46 -11.72 -2.28
CA ALA A 28 -3.27 -12.89 -1.93
C ALA A 28 -3.36 -13.89 -3.07
N ARG A 29 -3.52 -13.43 -4.30
CA ARG A 29 -3.52 -14.29 -5.49
C ARG A 29 -2.18 -14.98 -5.73
N ARG A 30 -1.07 -14.26 -5.55
CA ARG A 30 0.27 -14.81 -5.76
C ARG A 30 0.72 -15.73 -4.61
N LEU A 31 0.13 -15.65 -3.43
CA LEU A 31 0.38 -16.58 -2.33
C LEU A 31 -0.20 -17.98 -2.55
N SER A 32 -1.23 -18.09 -3.38
CA SER A 32 -1.97 -19.33 -3.58
C SER A 32 -1.37 -20.14 -4.74
N VAL A 33 -1.01 -21.39 -4.46
CA VAL A 33 -0.67 -22.39 -5.47
C VAL A 33 -1.93 -23.24 -5.69
N GLY A 34 -2.85 -22.76 -6.53
CA GLY A 34 -4.13 -23.41 -6.79
C GLY A 34 -5.34 -22.50 -6.48
N ASP A 35 -6.52 -23.11 -6.34
CA ASP A 35 -7.74 -22.36 -6.08
C ASP A 35 -7.74 -21.75 -4.68
N ALA A 36 -7.91 -20.43 -4.62
CA ALA A 36 -8.08 -19.70 -3.37
C ALA A 36 -9.38 -18.90 -3.39
N ARG A 37 -10.10 -18.95 -2.27
CA ARG A 37 -11.28 -18.11 -2.04
C ARG A 37 -10.85 -16.83 -1.33
N LEU A 38 -10.90 -15.71 -2.04
CA LEU A 38 -10.55 -14.41 -1.52
C LEU A 38 -11.79 -13.68 -0.99
N SER A 39 -11.72 -13.20 0.27
CA SER A 39 -12.69 -12.31 0.89
C SER A 39 -12.08 -10.92 1.06
N GLY A 40 -12.69 -9.91 0.46
CA GLY A 40 -12.20 -8.53 0.45
C GLY A 40 -12.86 -7.66 1.52
N PHE A 41 -12.04 -6.87 2.21
CA PHE A 41 -12.49 -5.91 3.23
C PHE A 41 -11.82 -4.55 3.03
N LEU A 42 -12.60 -3.49 3.18
CA LEU A 42 -12.11 -2.12 3.21
C LEU A 42 -12.27 -1.55 4.62
N LEU A 43 -11.18 -1.21 5.25
CA LEU A 43 -11.22 -0.56 6.55
C LEU A 43 -11.75 0.86 6.40
N ARG A 44 -12.90 1.12 7.02
CA ARG A 44 -13.58 2.42 6.96
C ARG A 44 -12.68 3.54 7.46
N GLY A 45 -12.50 4.56 6.63
CA GLY A 45 -11.64 5.69 6.95
C GLY A 45 -11.67 6.80 5.89
N ARG A 46 -10.79 7.77 6.03
CA ARG A 46 -10.70 8.90 5.09
C ARG A 46 -10.31 8.49 3.67
N ALA A 47 -9.47 7.47 3.54
CA ALA A 47 -8.93 7.00 2.27
C ALA A 47 -9.65 5.75 1.74
N THR A 48 -10.81 5.38 2.31
CA THR A 48 -11.64 4.30 1.78
C THR A 48 -11.94 4.60 0.30
N PRO A 49 -11.58 3.69 -0.62
CA PRO A 49 -11.72 3.94 -2.04
C PRO A 49 -13.18 3.97 -2.50
N THR A 50 -13.45 4.78 -3.51
CA THR A 50 -14.74 4.78 -4.21
C THR A 50 -14.89 3.54 -5.09
N PRO A 51 -16.11 3.16 -5.50
CA PRO A 51 -16.31 2.05 -6.45
C PRO A 51 -15.53 2.23 -7.75
N ARG A 52 -15.41 3.46 -8.24
CA ARG A 52 -14.60 3.79 -9.42
C ARG A 52 -13.12 3.47 -9.19
N GLN A 53 -12.56 3.94 -8.07
CA GLN A 53 -11.15 3.67 -7.73
C GLN A 53 -10.89 2.16 -7.58
N LEU A 54 -11.82 1.41 -7.02
CA LEU A 54 -11.72 -0.05 -6.92
C LEU A 54 -11.73 -0.72 -8.30
N ALA A 55 -12.61 -0.28 -9.20
CA ALA A 55 -12.69 -0.80 -10.56
C ALA A 55 -11.40 -0.54 -11.36
N GLU A 56 -10.77 0.63 -11.16
CA GLU A 56 -9.51 1.00 -11.82
C GLU A 56 -8.27 0.26 -11.29
N VAL A 57 -8.38 -0.42 -10.16
CA VAL A 57 -7.25 -1.16 -9.56
C VAL A 57 -6.81 -2.36 -10.39
N GLY A 58 -7.71 -2.97 -11.17
CA GLY A 58 -7.39 -4.11 -12.02
C GLY A 58 -6.98 -5.37 -11.26
N ALA A 59 -7.40 -5.52 -9.99
CA ALA A 59 -7.06 -6.69 -9.19
C ALA A 59 -7.83 -7.96 -9.58
N GLY A 60 -8.78 -7.86 -10.52
CA GLY A 60 -9.59 -8.99 -11.00
C GLY A 60 -10.46 -9.64 -9.91
N VAL A 61 -10.75 -8.91 -8.84
CA VAL A 61 -11.68 -9.31 -7.77
C VAL A 61 -13.02 -8.60 -8.03
N ASP A 62 -14.12 -9.31 -7.84
CA ASP A 62 -15.43 -8.69 -7.90
C ASP A 62 -15.53 -7.60 -6.84
N THR A 63 -15.60 -6.36 -7.28
CA THR A 63 -15.65 -5.19 -6.38
C THR A 63 -16.95 -5.12 -5.60
N ALA A 64 -18.03 -5.74 -6.09
CA ALA A 64 -19.31 -5.82 -5.41
C ALA A 64 -19.28 -6.74 -4.18
N ALA A 65 -18.33 -7.69 -4.16
CA ALA A 65 -18.13 -8.59 -3.03
C ALA A 65 -17.25 -8.01 -1.91
N VAL A 66 -16.66 -6.82 -2.11
CA VAL A 66 -15.78 -6.19 -1.13
C VAL A 66 -16.60 -5.46 -0.07
N ARG A 67 -16.41 -5.82 1.20
CA ARG A 67 -17.18 -5.27 2.33
C ARG A 67 -16.44 -4.12 3.00
N GLU A 68 -17.11 -3.00 3.22
CA GLU A 68 -16.58 -1.91 4.06
C GLU A 68 -16.87 -2.22 5.54
N VAL A 69 -15.82 -2.22 6.38
CA VAL A 69 -15.87 -2.66 7.78
C VAL A 69 -15.10 -1.72 8.71
N THR A 70 -15.45 -1.72 9.97
CA THR A 70 -14.61 -1.23 11.08
C THR A 70 -13.60 -2.31 11.49
N GLY A 71 -12.56 -1.95 12.27
CA GLY A 71 -11.61 -2.93 12.79
C GLY A 71 -12.28 -4.05 13.59
N ALA A 72 -13.23 -3.70 14.47
CA ALA A 72 -13.95 -4.66 15.26
C ALA A 72 -14.87 -5.58 14.43
N GLU A 73 -15.49 -5.07 13.37
CA GLU A 73 -16.29 -5.89 12.43
C GLU A 73 -15.41 -6.86 11.65
N PHE A 74 -14.22 -6.43 11.24
CA PHE A 74 -13.27 -7.32 10.60
C PHE A 74 -12.82 -8.46 11.52
N LEU A 75 -12.42 -8.15 12.76
CA LEU A 75 -12.00 -9.18 13.73
C LEU A 75 -13.11 -10.19 14.04
N ARG A 76 -14.36 -9.74 14.16
CA ARG A 76 -15.52 -10.65 14.28
C ARG A 76 -15.70 -11.54 13.05
N ALA A 77 -15.50 -10.99 11.85
CA ALA A 77 -15.56 -11.80 10.63
C ALA A 77 -14.44 -12.84 10.60
N VAL A 78 -13.22 -12.49 11.06
CA VAL A 78 -12.11 -13.46 11.18
C VAL A 78 -12.48 -14.61 12.12
N GLU A 79 -13.08 -14.32 13.26
CA GLU A 79 -13.49 -15.32 14.24
C GLU A 79 -14.62 -16.21 13.72
N GLN A 80 -15.61 -15.63 13.05
CA GLN A 80 -16.81 -16.35 12.59
C GLN A 80 -16.60 -17.11 11.29
N ASP A 81 -15.95 -16.49 10.31
CA ASP A 81 -15.82 -17.07 8.97
C ASP A 81 -14.67 -18.08 8.89
N GLY A 82 -13.64 -17.96 9.73
CA GLY A 82 -12.45 -18.83 9.76
C GLY A 82 -11.64 -18.73 8.47
N TYR A 83 -10.52 -18.03 8.50
CA TYR A 83 -9.59 -17.89 7.37
C TYR A 83 -8.30 -18.63 7.65
N ASP A 84 -7.64 -19.10 6.60
CA ASP A 84 -6.31 -19.73 6.69
C ASP A 84 -5.21 -18.66 6.68
N VAL A 85 -5.40 -17.61 5.88
CA VAL A 85 -4.45 -16.51 5.72
C VAL A 85 -5.17 -15.17 5.79
N ILE A 86 -4.55 -14.20 6.46
CA ILE A 86 -4.99 -12.79 6.47
C ILE A 86 -3.87 -11.91 5.89
N VAL A 87 -4.20 -11.10 4.89
CA VAL A 87 -3.30 -10.09 4.34
C VAL A 87 -3.69 -8.71 4.87
N LEU A 88 -2.85 -8.13 5.72
CA LEU A 88 -3.01 -6.80 6.29
C LEU A 88 -2.37 -5.75 5.37
N ALA A 89 -3.10 -5.28 4.38
CA ALA A 89 -2.69 -4.25 3.45
C ALA A 89 -3.09 -2.86 3.96
N LEU A 90 -2.50 -2.43 5.09
CA LEU A 90 -2.93 -1.29 5.88
C LEU A 90 -1.76 -0.32 6.17
N VAL A 91 -2.10 0.92 6.55
CA VAL A 91 -1.12 1.83 7.16
C VAL A 91 -0.62 1.28 8.49
N GLY A 92 0.64 1.53 8.85
CA GLY A 92 1.30 0.92 10.01
C GLY A 92 0.49 0.92 11.30
N GLY A 93 -0.12 2.06 11.67
CA GLY A 93 -0.98 2.11 12.87
C GLY A 93 -2.22 1.23 12.80
N ALA A 94 -2.78 1.00 11.61
CA ALA A 94 -3.88 0.06 11.45
C ALA A 94 -3.38 -1.40 11.50
N VAL A 95 -2.21 -1.70 10.94
CA VAL A 95 -1.58 -3.02 11.09
C VAL A 95 -1.38 -3.34 12.56
N GLN A 96 -0.77 -2.43 13.31
CA GLN A 96 -0.55 -2.56 14.75
C GLN A 96 -1.86 -2.86 15.51
N ALA A 97 -2.92 -2.10 15.21
CA ALA A 97 -4.23 -2.30 15.84
C ALA A 97 -4.81 -3.69 15.51
N MET A 98 -4.73 -4.13 14.24
CA MET A 98 -5.21 -5.46 13.84
C MET A 98 -4.39 -6.58 14.49
N LEU A 99 -3.06 -6.44 14.60
CA LEU A 99 -2.22 -7.42 15.29
C LEU A 99 -2.62 -7.58 16.76
N HIS A 100 -2.89 -6.46 17.46
CA HIS A 100 -3.41 -6.53 18.83
C HIS A 100 -4.79 -7.20 18.93
N GLY A 101 -5.68 -6.89 17.98
CA GLY A 101 -6.98 -7.53 17.93
C GLY A 101 -6.89 -9.04 17.69
N LEU A 102 -6.01 -9.47 16.77
CA LEU A 102 -5.76 -10.90 16.49
C LEU A 102 -5.10 -11.60 17.67
N ALA A 103 -4.17 -10.95 18.38
CA ALA A 103 -3.57 -11.47 19.60
C ALA A 103 -4.63 -11.72 20.68
N ALA A 104 -5.59 -10.81 20.83
CA ALA A 104 -6.69 -10.94 21.81
C ALA A 104 -7.64 -12.10 21.46
N LEU A 105 -7.91 -12.36 20.17
CA LEU A 105 -8.71 -13.51 19.75
C LEU A 105 -8.03 -14.86 20.05
N GLY A 106 -6.71 -14.93 19.99
CA GLY A 106 -5.92 -16.12 20.26
C GLY A 106 -5.68 -16.38 21.76
N SER A 107 -5.96 -15.41 22.64
CA SER A 107 -5.81 -15.59 24.07
C SER A 107 -7.03 -16.32 24.64
N PRO A 108 -6.86 -17.41 25.44
CA PRO A 108 -7.99 -17.99 26.15
C PRO A 108 -8.61 -16.88 27.00
N ALA A 109 -9.89 -16.64 26.83
CA ALA A 109 -10.63 -15.66 27.63
C ALA A 109 -10.26 -15.88 29.11
N ALA A 110 -9.73 -14.85 29.78
CA ALA A 110 -9.60 -14.84 31.23
C ALA A 110 -11.01 -14.97 31.77
N GLY A 111 -11.43 -16.23 31.98
CA GLY A 111 -12.72 -16.57 32.53
C GLY A 111 -12.89 -15.80 33.82
N THR A 112 -13.92 -14.99 33.89
CA THR A 112 -14.47 -14.52 35.17
C THR A 112 -14.55 -15.72 36.07
N ALA A 113 -13.62 -15.77 37.02
CA ALA A 113 -13.72 -16.73 38.14
C ALA A 113 -14.97 -16.36 38.95
N GLY A 114 -16.10 -16.87 38.50
CA GLY A 114 -17.34 -16.97 39.26
C GLY A 114 -17.32 -18.32 39.96
N GLU A 115 -17.05 -18.32 41.25
CA GLU A 115 -17.22 -19.49 42.11
C GLU A 115 -18.65 -20.04 42.01
N GLY A 116 -18.78 -21.33 41.78
CA GLY A 116 -19.96 -22.09 42.07
C GLY A 116 -20.75 -22.60 40.88
N ALA A 117 -20.40 -23.80 40.40
CA ALA A 117 -21.36 -24.89 40.11
C ALA A 117 -20.58 -26.13 39.61
N ALA A 118 -20.41 -27.09 40.53
CA ALA A 118 -20.12 -28.46 40.16
C ALA A 118 -21.37 -29.08 39.53
N ALA A 119 -21.37 -29.36 38.26
CA ALA A 119 -22.28 -30.31 37.63
C ALA A 119 -21.64 -30.91 36.38
N ALA A 120 -21.66 -32.22 36.38
CA ALA A 120 -21.05 -33.16 35.47
C ALA A 120 -21.50 -33.03 34.01
N GLY A 121 -20.58 -33.40 33.13
CA GLY A 121 -20.91 -34.14 31.93
C GLY A 121 -20.95 -33.36 30.62
N THR A 122 -20.05 -33.73 29.77
CA THR A 122 -19.80 -33.44 28.35
C THR A 122 -18.82 -32.31 28.11
N ALA A 123 -17.53 -32.67 28.18
CA ALA A 123 -16.48 -31.93 27.49
C ALA A 123 -16.76 -32.02 25.98
N ALA A 124 -17.52 -31.08 25.47
CA ALA A 124 -17.45 -30.76 24.07
C ALA A 124 -16.02 -30.31 23.81
N LEU A 125 -15.26 -31.14 23.11
CA LEU A 125 -13.95 -30.79 22.54
C LEU A 125 -14.16 -29.56 21.67
N SER A 126 -14.03 -28.36 22.27
CA SER A 126 -13.88 -27.14 21.47
C SER A 126 -12.63 -27.39 20.66
N LYS A 127 -12.81 -27.66 19.36
CA LYS A 127 -11.71 -27.65 18.41
C LYS A 127 -11.01 -26.31 18.64
N SER A 128 -9.77 -26.38 19.12
CA SER A 128 -8.88 -25.22 19.17
C SER A 128 -8.82 -24.68 17.74
N VAL A 129 -9.59 -23.63 17.48
CA VAL A 129 -9.62 -23.02 16.16
C VAL A 129 -8.25 -22.40 15.96
N ARG A 130 -7.48 -22.98 15.04
CA ARG A 130 -6.16 -22.49 14.67
C ARG A 130 -6.31 -21.05 14.19
N ARG A 131 -5.49 -20.14 14.69
CA ARG A 131 -5.46 -18.78 14.17
C ARG A 131 -4.92 -18.75 12.73
N PRO A 132 -5.35 -17.80 11.89
CA PRO A 132 -4.84 -17.63 10.54
C PRO A 132 -3.37 -17.19 10.54
N VAL A 133 -2.68 -17.49 9.44
CA VAL A 133 -1.36 -16.92 9.12
C VAL A 133 -1.53 -15.45 8.78
N VAL A 134 -0.77 -14.57 9.43
CA VAL A 134 -0.85 -13.12 9.25
C VAL A 134 0.28 -12.65 8.36
N VAL A 135 -0.06 -12.09 7.21
CA VAL A 135 0.85 -11.53 6.20
C VAL A 135 0.69 -10.02 6.14
N THR A 136 1.78 -9.28 6.14
CA THR A 136 1.79 -7.83 5.91
C THR A 136 3.02 -7.43 5.10
N GLY A 137 3.13 -6.14 4.76
CA GLY A 137 4.27 -5.60 4.02
C GLY A 137 4.09 -4.13 3.68
N TYR A 138 4.91 -3.65 2.78
CA TYR A 138 4.77 -2.31 2.21
C TYR A 138 4.20 -2.38 0.79
N VAL A 139 3.37 -1.39 0.46
CA VAL A 139 2.60 -1.36 -0.79
C VAL A 139 3.40 -0.82 -1.99
N GLY A 140 4.58 -0.28 -1.72
CA GLY A 140 5.47 0.30 -2.73
C GLY A 140 6.84 0.52 -2.14
N VAL A 141 7.58 1.45 -2.72
CA VAL A 141 8.91 1.84 -2.23
C VAL A 141 8.79 2.60 -0.92
N VAL A 142 9.68 2.30 0.03
CA VAL A 142 9.73 2.96 1.34
C VAL A 142 10.86 3.99 1.35
N TYR A 143 10.50 5.26 1.35
CA TYR A 143 11.45 6.38 1.32
C TYR A 143 11.80 6.89 2.72
N GLU A 144 10.80 6.99 3.62
CA GLU A 144 10.92 7.60 4.93
C GLU A 144 10.36 6.70 6.03
N LYS A 145 10.80 6.94 7.27
CA LYS A 145 10.25 6.29 8.49
C LYS A 145 10.20 4.77 8.41
N LEU A 146 11.24 4.18 7.82
CA LEU A 146 11.30 2.73 7.64
C LEU A 146 11.20 2.00 8.97
N ALA A 147 12.01 2.41 9.96
CA ALA A 147 12.04 1.76 11.27
C ALA A 147 10.66 1.81 11.95
N ASP A 148 10.05 3.00 12.04
CA ASP A 148 8.72 3.17 12.64
C ASP A 148 7.68 2.26 11.97
N GLY A 149 7.69 2.24 10.64
CA GLY A 149 6.75 1.45 9.89
C GLY A 149 6.95 -0.07 10.03
N LEU A 150 8.19 -0.53 10.17
CA LEU A 150 8.50 -1.96 10.40
C LEU A 150 8.11 -2.41 11.80
N LEU A 151 8.42 -1.62 12.82
CA LEU A 151 8.06 -1.95 14.21
C LEU A 151 6.54 -2.06 14.40
N LEU A 152 5.76 -1.30 13.63
CA LEU A 152 4.29 -1.41 13.59
C LEU A 152 3.78 -2.68 12.89
N ARG A 153 4.64 -3.42 12.19
CA ARG A 153 4.34 -4.69 11.49
C ARG A 153 4.91 -5.91 12.17
N HIS A 154 5.79 -5.69 13.14
CA HIS A 154 6.37 -6.78 13.93
C HIS A 154 5.28 -7.54 14.67
N GLY A 155 5.40 -8.87 14.70
CA GLY A 155 4.40 -9.80 15.24
C GLY A 155 3.51 -10.42 14.15
N ALA A 156 3.57 -9.98 12.89
CA ALA A 156 3.02 -10.73 11.77
C ALA A 156 3.92 -11.95 11.44
N ASP A 157 3.31 -13.05 10.98
CA ASP A 157 4.05 -14.27 10.64
C ASP A 157 4.93 -14.11 9.40
N VAL A 158 4.51 -13.21 8.50
CA VAL A 158 5.22 -12.89 7.27
C VAL A 158 5.20 -11.37 7.05
N VAL A 159 6.39 -10.78 6.95
CA VAL A 159 6.58 -9.37 6.57
C VAL A 159 7.24 -9.35 5.20
N LEU A 160 6.45 -9.00 4.18
CA LEU A 160 6.90 -8.98 2.79
C LEU A 160 7.81 -7.78 2.52
N ALA A 161 8.98 -8.06 1.99
CA ALA A 161 9.92 -7.10 1.44
C ALA A 161 9.88 -7.18 -0.09
N ASN A 162 9.53 -6.08 -0.76
CA ASN A 162 9.24 -6.07 -2.20
C ASN A 162 10.49 -6.13 -3.09
N SER A 163 11.66 -6.28 -2.50
CA SER A 163 12.94 -6.44 -3.20
C SER A 163 14.00 -7.07 -2.30
N PRO A 164 15.10 -7.61 -2.87
CA PRO A 164 16.27 -8.01 -2.10
C PRO A 164 16.82 -6.87 -1.24
N HIS A 165 16.89 -5.66 -1.79
CA HIS A 165 17.32 -4.45 -1.07
C HIS A 165 16.43 -4.15 0.15
N ASP A 166 15.10 -4.23 -0.01
CA ASP A 166 14.19 -4.03 1.11
C ASP A 166 14.33 -5.14 2.15
N ALA A 167 14.52 -6.40 1.72
CA ALA A 167 14.69 -7.52 2.63
C ALA A 167 15.92 -7.36 3.55
N GLU A 168 17.04 -6.89 3.00
CA GLU A 168 18.24 -6.59 3.77
C GLU A 168 17.97 -5.46 4.78
N ARG A 169 17.37 -4.35 4.33
CA ARG A 169 17.06 -3.21 5.19
C ARG A 169 16.07 -3.56 6.30
N PHE A 170 15.06 -4.37 6.00
CA PHE A 170 14.04 -4.76 6.98
C PHE A 170 14.65 -5.63 8.08
N ARG A 171 15.49 -6.60 7.71
CA ARG A 171 16.23 -7.41 8.68
C ARG A 171 17.14 -6.54 9.55
N ALA A 172 17.92 -5.67 8.93
CA ALA A 172 18.83 -4.77 9.66
C ALA A 172 18.09 -3.87 10.67
N VAL A 173 16.86 -3.42 10.35
CA VAL A 173 16.07 -2.64 11.31
C VAL A 173 15.63 -3.49 12.50
N TYR A 174 15.08 -4.69 12.26
CA TYR A 174 14.65 -5.56 13.36
C TYR A 174 15.84 -5.99 14.23
N GLU A 175 16.92 -6.45 13.64
CA GLU A 175 18.16 -6.82 14.33
C GLU A 175 18.74 -5.66 15.14
N GLY A 176 18.74 -4.45 14.56
CA GLY A 176 19.24 -3.23 15.20
C GLY A 176 18.48 -2.82 16.47
N VAL A 177 17.23 -3.27 16.64
CA VAL A 177 16.43 -3.05 17.86
C VAL A 177 16.26 -4.32 18.70
N GLY A 178 16.98 -5.39 18.37
CA GLY A 178 16.91 -6.68 19.08
C GLY A 178 15.57 -7.43 18.87
N ALA A 179 14.84 -7.12 17.79
CA ALA A 179 13.60 -7.82 17.43
C ALA A 179 13.86 -8.97 16.45
N ASP A 180 12.98 -9.98 16.46
CA ASP A 180 13.08 -11.12 15.53
C ASP A 180 12.84 -10.69 14.08
N ALA A 181 13.83 -10.92 13.23
CA ALA A 181 13.77 -10.64 11.80
C ALA A 181 13.30 -11.84 10.96
N SER A 182 13.01 -12.99 11.56
CA SER A 182 12.70 -14.24 10.85
C SER A 182 11.44 -14.14 9.98
N ALA A 183 10.52 -13.24 10.33
CA ALA A 183 9.30 -12.99 9.56
C ALA A 183 9.56 -12.30 8.21
N VAL A 184 10.71 -11.65 8.01
CA VAL A 184 11.04 -10.92 6.78
C VAL A 184 11.26 -11.89 5.63
N THR A 185 10.39 -11.82 4.64
CA THR A 185 10.43 -12.68 3.46
C THR A 185 10.52 -11.81 2.20
N GLY A 186 11.58 -12.04 1.41
CA GLY A 186 11.78 -11.34 0.14
C GLY A 186 10.78 -11.80 -0.92
N THR A 187 10.32 -10.85 -1.71
CA THR A 187 9.42 -11.05 -2.85
C THR A 187 9.63 -9.91 -3.86
N ALA A 188 8.74 -9.79 -4.83
CA ALA A 188 8.63 -8.62 -5.69
C ALA A 188 7.31 -7.86 -5.44
N LEU A 189 7.17 -6.67 -6.02
CA LEU A 189 5.89 -5.99 -6.03
C LEU A 189 4.86 -6.83 -6.79
N PRO A 190 3.69 -7.12 -6.21
CA PRO A 190 2.74 -8.09 -6.78
C PRO A 190 2.05 -7.61 -8.07
N PHE A 191 2.19 -6.34 -8.40
CA PHE A 191 1.61 -5.72 -9.59
C PHE A 191 2.61 -5.47 -10.73
N LEU A 192 3.86 -5.92 -10.59
CA LEU A 192 4.78 -5.98 -11.72
C LEU A 192 4.26 -6.99 -12.75
N GLY A 193 4.18 -6.57 -13.98
CA GLY A 193 3.63 -7.39 -15.07
C GLY A 193 3.26 -6.55 -16.29
N GLY A 194 2.65 -7.19 -17.29
CA GLY A 194 2.31 -6.62 -18.57
C GLY A 194 3.32 -6.97 -19.68
N ALA A 195 2.96 -6.66 -20.92
CA ALA A 195 3.81 -6.97 -22.06
C ALA A 195 5.11 -6.13 -22.02
N PRO A 196 6.26 -6.71 -22.41
CA PRO A 196 7.49 -5.96 -22.62
C PRO A 196 7.31 -4.89 -23.70
N TYR A 197 7.95 -3.76 -23.51
CA TYR A 197 7.99 -2.69 -24.51
C TYR A 197 8.65 -3.19 -25.80
N ALA A 198 7.94 -3.03 -26.91
CA ALA A 198 8.38 -3.53 -28.21
C ALA A 198 9.40 -2.63 -28.89
N GLY A 199 9.69 -1.46 -28.32
CA GLY A 199 10.50 -0.43 -28.97
C GLY A 199 9.72 0.32 -30.04
N GLY A 200 10.33 1.37 -30.56
CA GLY A 200 9.74 2.17 -31.64
C GLY A 200 10.05 3.65 -31.50
N PRO A 201 9.48 4.47 -32.38
CA PRO A 201 9.65 5.93 -32.27
C PRO A 201 8.92 6.45 -31.03
N LEU A 202 9.53 7.42 -30.35
CA LEU A 202 8.95 8.09 -29.18
C LEU A 202 7.72 8.91 -29.60
N LYS A 203 6.53 8.34 -29.39
CA LYS A 203 5.22 8.94 -29.70
C LYS A 203 4.43 9.34 -28.48
N THR A 204 4.52 8.57 -27.40
CA THR A 204 3.73 8.78 -26.19
C THR A 204 4.62 8.96 -24.97
N VAL A 205 4.58 10.15 -24.39
CA VAL A 205 5.26 10.50 -23.14
C VAL A 205 4.23 10.56 -22.01
N VAL A 206 4.45 9.80 -20.94
CA VAL A 206 3.55 9.77 -19.78
C VAL A 206 4.26 10.33 -18.56
N PHE A 207 3.71 11.37 -17.96
CA PHE A 207 4.13 11.81 -16.64
C PHE A 207 3.24 11.20 -15.55
N ALA A 208 3.81 10.31 -14.75
CA ALA A 208 3.12 9.69 -13.61
C ALA A 208 3.16 10.61 -12.38
N ALA A 209 2.09 11.36 -12.16
CA ALA A 209 1.98 12.29 -11.03
C ALA A 209 1.69 11.58 -9.71
N GLN A 210 2.20 12.17 -8.63
CA GLN A 210 1.93 11.73 -7.26
C GLN A 210 1.10 12.81 -6.53
N PRO A 211 0.16 12.42 -5.65
CA PRO A 211 -0.71 13.37 -4.94
C PRO A 211 0.05 14.38 -4.07
N SER A 212 1.16 13.96 -3.44
CA SER A 212 1.91 14.78 -2.48
C SER A 212 3.36 15.08 -2.88
N VAL A 213 3.77 14.70 -4.11
CA VAL A 213 5.15 14.92 -4.56
C VAL A 213 5.16 15.60 -5.94
N PRO A 214 5.79 16.75 -6.05
CA PRO A 214 6.24 17.63 -4.98
C PRO A 214 5.04 18.23 -4.22
N ALA A 215 5.25 18.61 -2.94
CA ALA A 215 4.19 19.18 -2.12
C ALA A 215 3.98 20.67 -2.41
N SER A 216 5.03 21.40 -2.84
CA SER A 216 4.98 22.84 -3.05
C SER A 216 4.22 23.22 -4.33
N ARG A 217 3.52 24.38 -4.27
CA ARG A 217 2.86 24.97 -5.44
C ARG A 217 3.87 25.27 -6.56
N GLU A 218 5.02 25.80 -6.19
CA GLU A 218 6.08 26.17 -7.11
C GLU A 218 6.57 24.94 -7.88
N GLY A 219 6.94 23.88 -7.17
CA GLY A 219 7.40 22.63 -7.79
C GLY A 219 6.34 21.98 -8.69
N ARG A 220 5.08 21.92 -8.26
CA ARG A 220 4.00 21.38 -9.10
C ARG A 220 3.74 22.23 -10.34
N THR A 221 3.74 23.55 -10.18
CA THR A 221 3.59 24.48 -11.33
C THR A 221 4.75 24.40 -12.28
N TYR A 222 5.98 24.25 -11.77
CA TYR A 222 7.17 24.04 -12.58
C TYR A 222 7.04 22.78 -13.43
N LEU A 223 6.74 21.64 -12.79
CA LEU A 223 6.60 20.35 -13.50
C LEU A 223 5.49 20.40 -14.57
N LEU A 224 4.33 20.98 -14.26
CA LEU A 224 3.26 21.14 -15.24
C LEU A 224 3.69 22.01 -16.42
N ARG A 225 4.39 23.12 -16.15
CA ARG A 225 4.90 24.00 -17.19
C ARG A 225 5.89 23.28 -18.11
N ARG A 226 6.88 22.59 -17.54
CA ARG A 226 7.88 21.84 -18.33
C ARG A 226 7.23 20.75 -19.19
N LEU A 227 6.24 20.06 -18.64
CA LEU A 227 5.50 19.03 -19.37
C LEU A 227 4.70 19.63 -20.55
N VAL A 228 4.11 20.80 -20.38
CA VAL A 228 3.42 21.54 -21.46
C VAL A 228 4.41 22.11 -22.48
N GLU A 229 5.57 22.58 -22.04
CA GLU A 229 6.65 23.04 -22.90
C GLU A 229 7.17 21.88 -23.77
N HIS A 230 7.40 20.70 -23.17
CA HIS A 230 7.76 19.48 -23.90
C HIS A 230 6.72 19.12 -24.97
N ALA A 231 5.43 19.20 -24.64
CA ALA A 231 4.36 18.95 -25.60
C ALA A 231 4.34 19.96 -26.75
N ARG A 232 4.64 21.22 -26.50
CA ARG A 232 4.75 22.25 -27.56
C ARG A 232 5.98 22.08 -28.44
N LEU A 233 7.09 21.64 -27.82
CA LEU A 233 8.36 21.40 -28.55
C LEU A 233 8.26 20.18 -29.48
N HIS A 234 7.42 19.19 -29.08
CA HIS A 234 7.23 17.94 -29.80
C HIS A 234 5.76 17.73 -30.20
N PRO A 235 5.24 18.47 -31.19
CA PRO A 235 3.80 18.42 -31.55
C PRO A 235 3.36 17.07 -32.14
N ASP A 236 4.27 16.22 -32.56
CA ASP A 236 4.08 14.85 -33.06
C ASP A 236 3.96 13.80 -31.94
N ARG A 237 4.21 14.19 -30.69
CA ARG A 237 4.11 13.32 -29.52
C ARG A 237 2.80 13.57 -28.77
N GLU A 238 2.17 12.52 -28.28
CA GLU A 238 1.11 12.63 -27.27
C GLU A 238 1.76 12.71 -25.87
N VAL A 239 1.39 13.74 -25.12
CA VAL A 239 1.90 13.95 -23.75
C VAL A 239 0.78 13.79 -22.75
N LEU A 240 0.89 12.79 -21.90
CA LEU A 240 -0.15 12.38 -20.95
C LEU A 240 0.27 12.68 -19.51
N LEU A 241 -0.52 13.49 -18.82
CA LEU A 241 -0.42 13.67 -17.37
C LEU A 241 -1.30 12.64 -16.69
N LYS A 242 -0.71 11.55 -16.23
CA LYS A 242 -1.42 10.47 -15.52
C LYS A 242 -1.67 10.86 -14.07
N LEU A 243 -2.93 11.01 -13.75
CA LEU A 243 -3.42 11.35 -12.42
C LEU A 243 -4.03 10.12 -11.74
N ARG A 244 -4.00 10.12 -10.41
CA ARG A 244 -4.49 9.01 -9.60
C ARG A 244 -5.97 9.17 -9.22
N SER A 245 -6.38 10.39 -8.89
CA SER A 245 -7.72 10.69 -8.37
C SER A 245 -8.40 11.79 -9.16
N GLN A 246 -9.72 11.69 -9.25
CA GLN A 246 -10.55 12.79 -9.73
C GLN A 246 -10.79 13.83 -8.62
N PRO A 247 -11.18 15.06 -8.96
CA PRO A 247 -11.57 16.05 -7.98
C PRO A 247 -12.66 15.52 -7.04
N GLY A 248 -12.43 15.64 -5.73
CA GLY A 248 -13.37 15.13 -4.70
C GLY A 248 -13.09 13.73 -4.21
N GLU A 249 -12.27 12.94 -4.88
CA GLU A 249 -11.83 11.64 -4.39
C GLU A 249 -10.68 11.76 -3.39
N HIS A 250 -10.69 10.89 -2.40
CA HIS A 250 -9.67 10.86 -1.36
C HIS A 250 -8.64 9.76 -1.62
N THR A 251 -7.38 10.08 -1.34
CA THR A 251 -6.27 9.14 -1.34
C THR A 251 -5.60 9.16 0.03
N THR A 252 -4.66 8.23 0.26
CA THR A 252 -3.88 8.18 1.51
C THR A 252 -3.19 9.51 1.80
N HIS A 253 -2.62 10.13 0.78
CA HIS A 253 -1.99 11.46 0.85
C HIS A 253 -2.98 12.53 0.42
N ILE A 254 -2.99 13.65 1.13
CA ILE A 254 -3.84 14.80 0.76
C ILE A 254 -3.19 15.49 -0.43
N GLU A 255 -3.93 15.65 -1.51
CA GLU A 255 -3.53 16.46 -2.66
C GLU A 255 -4.08 17.88 -2.48
N GLU A 256 -3.26 18.76 -1.91
CA GLU A 256 -3.67 20.16 -1.65
C GLU A 256 -3.77 21.00 -2.94
N LEU A 257 -2.96 20.65 -3.92
CA LEU A 257 -2.80 21.36 -5.18
C LEU A 257 -2.97 20.42 -6.38
N PRO A 258 -4.21 19.99 -6.68
CA PRO A 258 -4.45 19.08 -7.80
C PRO A 258 -3.99 19.68 -9.14
N TYR A 259 -3.34 18.87 -9.97
CA TYR A 259 -2.88 19.30 -11.28
C TYR A 259 -4.01 19.78 -12.20
N GLN A 260 -5.23 19.26 -12.02
CA GLN A 260 -6.41 19.73 -12.74
C GLN A 260 -6.63 21.23 -12.53
N LYS A 261 -6.59 21.69 -11.27
CA LYS A 261 -6.76 23.10 -10.91
C LYS A 261 -5.58 23.99 -11.35
N LEU A 262 -4.39 23.40 -11.43
CA LEU A 262 -3.21 24.11 -11.94
C LEU A 262 -3.28 24.26 -13.45
N ALA A 263 -3.73 23.23 -14.17
CA ALA A 263 -3.90 23.22 -15.61
C ALA A 263 -4.96 24.24 -16.08
N GLU A 264 -6.08 24.37 -15.36
CA GLU A 264 -7.11 25.39 -15.65
C GLU A 264 -6.56 26.84 -15.60
N LYS A 265 -5.51 27.07 -14.79
CA LYS A 265 -4.92 28.39 -14.57
C LYS A 265 -3.64 28.64 -15.36
N LEU A 266 -3.28 27.70 -16.24
CA LEU A 266 -2.04 27.81 -16.99
C LEU A 266 -2.15 28.87 -18.08
N PRO A 267 -1.26 29.88 -18.11
CA PRO A 267 -1.25 30.88 -19.19
C PRO A 267 -1.01 30.21 -20.56
N GLY A 268 -1.84 30.56 -21.55
CA GLY A 268 -1.76 30.01 -22.89
C GLY A 268 -2.38 28.60 -23.04
N GLY A 269 -3.02 28.07 -22.00
CA GLY A 269 -3.75 26.82 -22.05
C GLY A 269 -2.91 25.59 -22.33
N LEU A 270 -3.57 24.44 -22.48
CA LEU A 270 -2.95 23.16 -22.82
C LEU A 270 -2.88 23.00 -24.35
N PRO A 271 -1.77 22.53 -24.93
CA PRO A 271 -1.71 22.21 -26.35
C PRO A 271 -2.56 20.99 -26.71
N ALA A 272 -2.94 20.84 -27.98
CA ALA A 272 -3.85 19.80 -28.45
C ALA A 272 -3.34 18.36 -28.21
N ASN A 273 -2.03 18.18 -28.17
CA ASN A 273 -1.34 16.92 -27.92
C ASN A 273 -1.11 16.63 -26.42
N PHE A 274 -1.66 17.45 -25.51
CA PHE A 274 -1.55 17.27 -24.05
C PHE A 274 -2.88 16.84 -23.44
N ARG A 275 -2.89 15.80 -22.61
CA ARG A 275 -4.12 15.31 -21.96
C ARG A 275 -3.87 14.90 -20.51
N LEU A 276 -4.88 15.14 -19.66
CA LEU A 276 -4.97 14.56 -18.33
C LEU A 276 -5.67 13.21 -18.46
N VAL A 277 -5.05 12.16 -17.91
CA VAL A 277 -5.58 10.79 -18.01
C VAL A 277 -5.69 10.12 -16.64
N TYR A 278 -6.66 9.22 -16.53
CA TYR A 278 -6.97 8.41 -15.35
C TYR A 278 -6.94 6.94 -15.73
N GLY A 279 -7.42 6.06 -14.87
CA GLY A 279 -7.58 4.65 -15.15
C GLY A 279 -6.41 3.80 -14.64
N HIS A 280 -6.43 2.52 -14.99
CA HIS A 280 -5.43 1.56 -14.58
C HIS A 280 -4.05 1.91 -15.16
N MET A 281 -2.99 1.84 -14.32
CA MET A 281 -1.64 2.21 -14.76
C MET A 281 -1.10 1.28 -15.83
N GLY A 282 -1.44 0.00 -15.77
CA GLY A 282 -1.05 -0.99 -16.77
C GLY A 282 -1.49 -0.60 -18.18
N ASP A 283 -2.77 -0.19 -18.36
CA ASP A 283 -3.33 0.20 -19.65
C ASP A 283 -2.68 1.46 -20.21
N VAL A 284 -2.24 2.35 -19.32
CA VAL A 284 -1.47 3.54 -19.72
C VAL A 284 -0.07 3.14 -20.16
N LEU A 285 0.59 2.22 -19.45
CA LEU A 285 1.92 1.72 -19.80
C LEU A 285 1.92 0.94 -21.11
N ASP A 286 0.84 0.26 -21.48
CA ASP A 286 0.74 -0.48 -22.76
C ASP A 286 0.92 0.38 -24.00
N ARG A 287 0.76 1.71 -23.87
CA ARG A 287 0.94 2.68 -24.95
C ARG A 287 2.02 3.73 -24.68
N THR A 288 2.85 3.51 -23.67
CA THR A 288 3.89 4.46 -23.23
C THR A 288 5.24 4.14 -23.87
N ASP A 289 5.84 5.12 -24.51
CA ASP A 289 7.21 5.02 -25.06
C ASP A 289 8.24 5.60 -24.10
N LEU A 290 7.86 6.58 -23.26
CA LEU A 290 8.69 7.16 -22.21
C LEU A 290 7.84 7.45 -20.98
N LEU A 291 8.18 6.84 -19.86
CA LEU A 291 7.60 7.23 -18.57
C LEU A 291 8.49 8.27 -17.89
N VAL A 292 7.87 9.34 -17.41
CA VAL A 292 8.53 10.40 -16.63
C VAL A 292 7.84 10.50 -15.26
N THR A 293 8.60 10.62 -14.18
CA THR A 293 8.05 10.83 -12.85
C THR A 293 9.05 11.50 -11.92
N VAL A 294 8.60 11.93 -10.74
CA VAL A 294 9.53 12.33 -9.66
C VAL A 294 10.00 11.10 -8.90
N SER A 295 9.08 10.27 -8.38
CA SER A 295 9.41 9.05 -7.63
C SER A 295 8.23 8.09 -7.50
N SER A 296 7.31 8.10 -8.46
CA SER A 296 6.17 7.18 -8.44
C SER A 296 6.64 5.72 -8.53
N THR A 297 5.99 4.84 -7.79
CA THR A 297 6.18 3.39 -7.92
C THR A 297 5.88 2.90 -9.36
N ALA A 298 5.12 3.66 -10.15
CA ALA A 298 4.91 3.40 -11.57
C ALA A 298 6.22 3.32 -12.37
N ALA A 299 7.32 3.94 -11.89
CA ALA A 299 8.65 3.78 -12.48
C ALA A 299 9.10 2.31 -12.46
N LEU A 300 8.84 1.58 -11.37
CA LEU A 300 9.19 0.14 -11.29
C LEU A 300 8.30 -0.71 -12.21
N GLU A 301 7.00 -0.37 -12.36
CA GLU A 301 6.11 -1.03 -13.33
C GLU A 301 6.58 -0.79 -14.77
N SER A 302 7.03 0.43 -15.08
CA SER A 302 7.58 0.82 -16.38
C SER A 302 8.90 0.10 -16.70
N LEU A 303 9.83 0.11 -15.73
CA LEU A 303 11.13 -0.56 -15.85
C LEU A 303 10.99 -2.09 -16.00
N HIS A 304 10.03 -2.70 -15.32
CA HIS A 304 9.71 -4.11 -15.48
C HIS A 304 9.31 -4.45 -16.92
N ARG A 305 8.57 -3.57 -17.57
CA ARG A 305 8.21 -3.67 -18.99
C ARG A 305 9.30 -3.22 -19.96
N ARG A 306 10.46 -2.79 -19.46
CA ARG A 306 11.57 -2.22 -20.27
C ARG A 306 11.21 -0.95 -21.01
N ILE A 307 10.19 -0.21 -20.54
CA ILE A 307 9.87 1.11 -21.09
C ILE A 307 10.95 2.10 -20.63
N PRO A 308 11.53 2.92 -21.51
CA PRO A 308 12.40 4.02 -21.13
C PRO A 308 11.76 4.85 -20.00
N THR A 309 12.49 5.05 -18.91
CA THR A 309 11.96 5.66 -17.69
C THR A 309 12.87 6.75 -17.18
N ALA A 310 12.34 7.96 -17.04
CA ALA A 310 13.05 9.10 -16.49
C ALA A 310 12.53 9.46 -15.09
N VAL A 311 13.44 9.56 -14.14
CA VAL A 311 13.20 10.09 -12.80
C VAL A 311 13.78 11.48 -12.71
N LEU A 312 12.93 12.48 -12.53
CA LEU A 312 13.31 13.89 -12.66
C LEU A 312 14.23 14.38 -11.56
N THR A 313 15.26 15.12 -11.98
CA THR A 313 16.23 15.78 -11.11
C THR A 313 16.06 17.29 -11.00
N ASP A 314 15.14 17.88 -11.77
CA ASP A 314 14.91 19.32 -11.88
C ASP A 314 14.64 20.03 -10.54
N LEU A 315 14.00 19.34 -9.60
CA LEU A 315 13.75 19.84 -8.24
C LEU A 315 14.82 19.41 -7.24
N GLY A 316 15.95 18.92 -7.71
CA GLY A 316 17.03 18.31 -6.93
C GLY A 316 16.74 16.85 -6.57
N ILE A 317 17.78 16.17 -6.05
CA ILE A 317 17.66 14.80 -5.53
C ILE A 317 17.56 14.92 -4.01
N ARG A 318 16.41 14.56 -3.44
CA ARG A 318 16.11 14.78 -2.03
C ARG A 318 15.20 13.70 -1.46
N GLU A 319 15.36 13.38 -0.20
CA GLU A 319 14.50 12.43 0.52
C GLU A 319 13.03 12.83 0.47
N ALA A 320 12.71 14.11 0.67
CA ALA A 320 11.35 14.64 0.61
C ALA A 320 10.68 14.48 -0.77
N LEU A 321 11.45 14.27 -1.84
CA LEU A 321 10.93 13.94 -3.17
C LEU A 321 10.90 12.42 -3.43
N GLY A 322 11.60 11.62 -2.65
CA GLY A 322 11.72 10.17 -2.83
C GLY A 322 12.61 9.75 -4.02
N ASN A 323 13.08 10.69 -4.83
CA ASN A 323 13.87 10.38 -6.01
C ASN A 323 15.31 9.93 -5.73
N HIS A 324 15.80 10.14 -4.49
CA HIS A 324 17.08 9.60 -4.02
C HIS A 324 17.13 8.06 -4.06
N HIS A 325 15.96 7.38 -3.99
CA HIS A 325 15.87 5.93 -4.16
C HIS A 325 16.44 5.45 -5.51
N PHE A 326 16.35 6.29 -6.54
CA PHE A 326 16.80 5.97 -7.90
C PHE A 326 18.27 6.33 -8.16
N LEU A 327 19.04 6.68 -7.12
CA LEU A 327 20.49 6.84 -7.28
C LEU A 327 21.13 5.53 -7.74
N GLY A 328 21.96 5.62 -8.78
CA GLY A 328 22.58 4.46 -9.40
C GLY A 328 21.68 3.67 -10.36
N SER A 329 20.42 4.09 -10.56
CA SER A 329 19.49 3.40 -11.47
C SER A 329 19.76 3.60 -12.96
N GLY A 330 20.54 4.60 -13.34
CA GLY A 330 20.65 5.05 -14.75
C GLY A 330 19.45 5.86 -15.25
N CYS A 331 18.37 6.00 -14.43
CA CYS A 331 17.13 6.63 -14.86
C CYS A 331 17.02 8.12 -14.54
N LEU A 332 18.01 8.73 -13.87
CA LEU A 332 17.96 10.12 -13.45
C LEU A 332 18.19 11.05 -14.66
N ALA A 333 17.25 11.96 -14.90
CA ALA A 333 17.34 12.92 -15.99
C ALA A 333 16.61 14.23 -15.66
N SER A 334 17.01 15.33 -16.29
CA SER A 334 16.24 16.58 -16.26
C SER A 334 15.35 16.72 -17.49
N TRP A 335 14.36 17.60 -17.45
CA TRP A 335 13.58 17.94 -18.64
C TRP A 335 14.45 18.45 -19.79
N ASP A 336 15.49 19.25 -19.51
CA ASP A 336 16.39 19.73 -20.53
C ASP A 336 17.10 18.60 -21.28
N GLN A 337 17.50 17.55 -20.56
CA GLN A 337 18.08 16.35 -21.16
C GLN A 337 17.06 15.60 -22.03
N LEU A 338 15.81 15.45 -21.54
CA LEU A 338 14.75 14.79 -22.28
C LEU A 338 14.35 15.56 -23.54
N ASP A 339 14.29 16.89 -23.47
CA ASP A 339 14.03 17.78 -24.62
C ASP A 339 15.15 17.72 -25.64
N ALA A 340 16.39 17.51 -25.19
CA ALA A 340 17.55 17.27 -26.07
C ALA A 340 17.61 15.84 -26.64
N GLY A 341 16.64 14.98 -26.33
CA GLY A 341 16.54 13.63 -26.89
C GLY A 341 17.23 12.55 -26.05
N ALA A 342 17.59 12.81 -24.80
CA ALA A 342 18.13 11.78 -23.92
C ALA A 342 17.11 10.68 -23.66
N SER A 343 17.54 9.43 -23.76
CA SER A 343 16.78 8.23 -23.40
C SER A 343 17.49 7.54 -22.24
N PRO A 344 17.00 7.62 -20.99
CA PRO A 344 17.64 6.97 -19.86
C PRO A 344 17.64 5.44 -20.02
N GLU A 345 18.76 4.81 -19.68
CA GLU A 345 18.92 3.37 -19.67
C GLU A 345 19.11 2.89 -18.25
N ALA A 346 18.25 1.95 -17.82
CA ALA A 346 18.29 1.43 -16.47
C ALA A 346 19.48 0.50 -16.24
N ASP A 347 20.16 0.66 -15.11
CA ASP A 347 21.24 -0.22 -14.67
C ASP A 347 20.68 -1.60 -14.28
N PRO A 348 21.16 -2.71 -14.91
CA PRO A 348 20.63 -4.04 -14.66
C PRO A 348 20.89 -4.54 -13.23
N ALA A 349 22.00 -4.16 -12.60
CA ALA A 349 22.30 -4.57 -11.24
C ALA A 349 21.39 -3.85 -10.24
N TRP A 350 21.10 -2.57 -10.49
CA TRP A 350 20.12 -1.82 -9.71
C TRP A 350 18.72 -2.43 -9.84
N LEU A 351 18.28 -2.77 -11.06
CA LEU A 351 16.98 -3.41 -11.29
C LEU A 351 16.85 -4.72 -10.49
N THR A 352 17.87 -5.58 -10.55
CA THR A 352 17.89 -6.84 -9.82
C THR A 352 17.77 -6.60 -8.31
N ARG A 353 18.53 -5.65 -7.76
CA ARG A 353 18.46 -5.29 -6.34
C ARG A 353 17.10 -4.76 -5.91
N GLN A 354 16.39 -4.08 -6.82
CA GLN A 354 15.05 -3.54 -6.56
C GLN A 354 13.91 -4.53 -6.85
N GLY A 355 14.23 -5.79 -7.14
CA GLY A 355 13.21 -6.81 -7.40
C GLY A 355 12.46 -6.56 -8.73
N VAL A 356 13.04 -5.73 -9.59
CA VAL A 356 12.57 -5.50 -10.95
C VAL A 356 13.36 -6.42 -11.85
N ALA A 357 12.90 -7.65 -12.02
CA ALA A 357 13.55 -8.58 -12.94
C ALA A 357 13.48 -7.99 -14.35
N ALA A 358 14.62 -7.95 -15.05
CA ALA A 358 14.61 -7.72 -16.47
C ALA A 358 13.77 -8.84 -17.08
N GLY A 359 12.54 -8.53 -17.52
CA GLY A 359 11.65 -9.54 -18.09
C GLY A 359 12.39 -10.36 -19.12
N GLY A 360 12.55 -11.62 -18.90
CA GLY A 360 12.94 -12.56 -19.94
C GLY A 360 11.91 -12.52 -21.07
N PRO A 361 12.21 -13.02 -22.27
CA PRO A 361 11.20 -13.14 -23.31
C PRO A 361 10.02 -13.90 -22.70
N PRO A 362 8.77 -13.67 -23.12
CA PRO A 362 7.61 -14.40 -22.67
C PRO A 362 7.73 -15.87 -23.16
N SER A 363 8.57 -16.65 -22.51
CA SER A 363 8.51 -18.08 -22.54
C SER A 363 7.29 -18.44 -21.71
N GLY A 364 6.24 -18.85 -22.38
CA GLY A 364 4.89 -19.04 -21.91
C GLY A 364 4.76 -19.41 -20.43
N GLY A 365 4.10 -18.57 -19.66
CA GLY A 365 3.66 -18.83 -18.30
C GLY A 365 4.80 -18.98 -17.31
N GLY A 366 5.20 -17.92 -16.58
CA GLY A 366 5.80 -18.16 -15.31
C GLY A 366 7.02 -17.41 -14.80
N SER A 367 7.64 -16.47 -15.50
CA SER A 367 8.88 -15.86 -14.96
C SER A 367 8.68 -14.90 -13.78
N ASP A 368 7.49 -14.29 -13.64
CA ASP A 368 7.19 -13.39 -12.53
C ASP A 368 6.70 -14.15 -11.28
N ASP A 369 6.37 -15.40 -11.42
CA ASP A 369 5.79 -16.22 -10.37
C ASP A 369 6.84 -16.73 -9.37
N THR A 370 8.07 -16.95 -9.82
CA THR A 370 9.17 -17.43 -8.97
C THR A 370 9.58 -16.44 -7.87
N ALA A 371 9.36 -15.14 -8.08
CA ALA A 371 9.62 -14.13 -7.05
C ALA A 371 8.76 -14.33 -5.78
N PHE A 372 7.68 -15.11 -5.88
CA PHE A 372 6.79 -15.45 -4.77
C PHE A 372 7.01 -16.82 -4.17
N ASP A 373 7.94 -17.64 -4.70
CA ASP A 373 8.17 -19.01 -4.23
C ASP A 373 8.56 -19.04 -2.75
N ALA A 374 9.50 -18.21 -2.33
CA ALA A 374 9.94 -18.15 -0.94
C ALA A 374 8.80 -17.82 0.04
N VAL A 375 7.89 -16.95 -0.35
CA VAL A 375 6.74 -16.61 0.49
C VAL A 375 5.67 -17.69 0.46
N ARG A 376 5.45 -18.35 -0.69
CA ARG A 376 4.55 -19.51 -0.80
C ARG A 376 5.02 -20.66 0.07
N GLU A 377 6.31 -21.01 0.00
CA GLU A 377 6.91 -22.05 0.84
C GLU A 377 6.80 -21.72 2.33
N ARG A 378 7.02 -20.44 2.71
CA ARG A 378 6.86 -20.01 4.09
C ARG A 378 5.42 -20.14 4.56
N VAL A 379 4.46 -19.63 3.79
CA VAL A 379 3.04 -19.72 4.12
C VAL A 379 2.61 -21.19 4.20
N ALA A 380 3.01 -22.01 3.25
CA ALA A 380 2.71 -23.44 3.25
C ALA A 380 3.25 -24.14 4.51
N ARG A 381 4.49 -23.87 4.93
CA ARG A 381 5.03 -24.39 6.19
C ARG A 381 4.20 -23.95 7.39
N LEU A 382 3.90 -22.66 7.48
CA LEU A 382 3.08 -22.15 8.56
C LEU A 382 1.69 -22.78 8.57
N LEU A 383 1.11 -23.08 7.42
CA LEU A 383 -0.18 -23.77 7.31
C LEU A 383 -0.13 -25.25 7.75
N LEU A 384 1.02 -25.87 7.76
CA LEU A 384 1.20 -27.25 8.25
C LEU A 384 1.42 -27.34 9.77
N GLU A 385 1.77 -26.23 10.41
CA GLU A 385 1.94 -26.20 11.88
C GLU A 385 0.60 -26.46 12.59
N PRO A 386 0.56 -27.39 13.54
CA PRO A 386 -0.67 -27.68 14.28
C PRO A 386 -1.22 -26.46 15.04
N GLN A 387 -0.33 -25.63 15.54
CA GLN A 387 -0.63 -24.41 16.25
C GLN A 387 0.44 -23.36 15.98
N LEU A 388 0.02 -22.17 15.56
CA LEU A 388 0.92 -21.05 15.38
C LEU A 388 1.22 -20.37 16.72
N PRO A 389 2.45 -19.83 16.92
CA PRO A 389 2.77 -19.01 18.09
C PRO A 389 1.77 -17.85 18.24
N PRO A 390 1.56 -17.30 19.43
CA PRO A 390 0.75 -16.08 19.59
C PRO A 390 1.28 -14.94 18.74
N VAL A 391 0.40 -14.04 18.31
CA VAL A 391 0.79 -12.79 17.67
C VAL A 391 1.38 -11.88 18.74
N GLU A 392 2.65 -11.46 18.59
CA GLU A 392 3.37 -10.64 19.57
C GLU A 392 3.81 -9.30 18.95
N PRO A 393 2.95 -8.27 18.97
CA PRO A 393 3.29 -6.94 18.46
C PRO A 393 4.44 -6.30 19.24
N TYR A 394 5.34 -5.58 18.54
CA TYR A 394 6.47 -4.91 19.17
C TYR A 394 6.07 -3.89 20.24
N TYR A 395 5.09 -3.03 19.91
CA TYR A 395 4.57 -2.06 20.86
C TYR A 395 3.48 -2.68 21.72
N THR A 396 3.65 -2.65 23.02
CA THR A 396 2.72 -3.15 24.03
C THR A 396 2.22 -2.01 24.93
N HIS A 397 1.24 -2.27 25.78
CA HIS A 397 0.80 -1.30 26.81
C HIS A 397 1.93 -0.93 27.79
N VAL A 398 2.92 -1.81 27.97
CA VAL A 398 4.09 -1.57 28.83
C VAL A 398 5.17 -0.79 28.10
N SER A 399 5.52 -1.17 26.86
CA SER A 399 6.58 -0.54 26.09
C SER A 399 6.19 0.79 25.43
N ALA A 400 4.90 1.00 25.16
CA ALA A 400 4.38 2.19 24.48
C ALA A 400 3.06 2.72 25.12
N PRO A 401 3.01 3.02 26.42
CA PRO A 401 1.78 3.37 27.14
C PRO A 401 1.15 4.67 26.66
N GLY A 402 1.95 5.61 26.14
CA GLY A 402 1.47 6.89 25.59
C GLY A 402 1.01 6.84 24.13
N TYR A 403 1.36 5.78 23.41
CA TYR A 403 1.15 5.67 21.97
C TYR A 403 0.08 4.63 21.61
N LEU A 404 0.22 3.41 22.11
CA LEU A 404 -0.64 2.29 21.74
C LEU A 404 -2.13 2.51 22.07
N PRO A 405 -2.52 3.02 23.26
CA PRO A 405 -3.94 3.24 23.55
C PRO A 405 -4.62 4.17 22.55
N GLY A 406 -3.91 5.22 22.11
CA GLY A 406 -4.43 6.14 21.12
C GLY A 406 -4.63 5.49 19.74
N ILE A 407 -3.78 4.53 19.37
CA ILE A 407 -3.95 3.73 18.16
C ILE A 407 -5.16 2.81 18.29
N LEU A 408 -5.25 2.02 19.36
CA LEU A 408 -6.36 1.10 19.57
C LEU A 408 -7.71 1.82 19.60
N ALA A 409 -7.80 2.95 20.33
CA ALA A 409 -8.99 3.81 20.36
C ALA A 409 -9.44 4.27 18.98
N ARG A 410 -8.48 4.64 18.10
CA ARG A 410 -8.78 5.07 16.74
C ARG A 410 -9.53 4.01 15.94
N TYR A 411 -9.19 2.74 16.14
CA TYR A 411 -9.79 1.60 15.46
C TYR A 411 -10.87 0.90 16.27
N ARG A 412 -11.26 1.46 17.44
CA ARG A 412 -12.30 0.94 18.35
C ARG A 412 -11.97 -0.45 18.88
N LEU A 413 -10.70 -0.68 19.18
CA LEU A 413 -10.17 -1.92 19.72
C LEU A 413 -9.73 -1.78 21.19
N ASP A 414 -10.15 -0.74 21.89
CA ASP A 414 -9.91 -0.59 23.32
C ASP A 414 -10.72 -1.63 24.08
N ALA A 415 -10.05 -2.39 24.92
CA ALA A 415 -10.66 -3.38 25.82
C ALA A 415 -11.34 -2.74 27.07
N ALA A 416 -11.86 -1.51 26.96
CA ALA A 416 -12.71 -0.98 28.01
C ALA A 416 -14.17 -1.30 27.68
N PRO A 417 -14.91 -2.01 28.55
CA PRO A 417 -16.34 -2.06 28.45
C PRO A 417 -16.83 -0.62 28.56
N ALA A 418 -17.37 -0.08 27.47
CA ALA A 418 -18.05 1.19 27.51
C ALA A 418 -19.19 1.04 28.52
N ALA A 419 -19.04 1.64 29.71
CA ALA A 419 -20.17 1.89 30.54
C ALA A 419 -21.27 2.50 29.67
N GLU A 420 -22.43 1.88 29.66
CA GLU A 420 -23.59 2.31 28.87
C GLU A 420 -24.01 3.68 29.33
N THR A 421 -23.36 4.70 28.78
CA THR A 421 -23.81 6.08 28.89
C THR A 421 -24.74 6.37 27.73
N GLY A 422 -26.00 6.64 28.08
CA GLY A 422 -27.17 6.75 27.20
C GLY A 422 -26.93 7.38 25.83
N GLY A 423 -27.62 6.83 24.85
CA GLY A 423 -27.42 7.03 23.40
C GLY A 423 -27.38 8.51 22.93
N VAL A 424 -27.97 9.46 23.63
CA VAL A 424 -27.98 10.89 23.25
C VAL A 424 -26.62 11.55 23.47
N ARG A 425 -25.90 11.25 24.56
CA ARG A 425 -24.54 11.78 24.81
C ARG A 425 -23.49 11.26 23.80
N ARG A 426 -23.70 10.06 23.26
CA ARG A 426 -22.83 9.45 22.28
C ARG A 426 -22.96 10.16 20.92
N VAL A 427 -24.19 10.41 20.47
CA VAL A 427 -24.49 11.11 19.22
C VAL A 427 -23.97 12.57 19.27
N VAL A 428 -24.17 13.26 20.39
CA VAL A 428 -23.66 14.64 20.56
C VAL A 428 -22.13 14.66 20.62
N ARG A 429 -21.50 13.71 21.31
CA ARG A 429 -20.03 13.63 21.36
C ARG A 429 -19.42 13.28 20.01
N ASP A 430 -20.04 12.39 19.23
CA ASP A 430 -19.58 12.03 17.88
C ASP A 430 -19.81 13.18 16.91
N ALA A 431 -20.92 13.91 17.00
CA ALA A 431 -21.19 15.11 16.21
C ALA A 431 -20.23 16.29 16.56
N VAL A 432 -19.93 16.49 17.83
CA VAL A 432 -18.94 17.50 18.29
C VAL A 432 -17.53 17.11 17.87
N ARG A 433 -17.20 15.80 17.91
CA ARG A 433 -15.91 15.30 17.45
C ARG A 433 -15.74 15.42 15.95
N ASP A 434 -16.79 15.19 15.17
CA ASP A 434 -16.79 15.35 13.71
C ASP A 434 -16.79 16.83 13.30
N ALA A 435 -17.49 17.69 14.02
CA ALA A 435 -17.42 19.15 13.87
C ALA A 435 -16.02 19.69 14.23
N ALA A 436 -15.43 19.23 15.34
CA ALA A 436 -14.07 19.57 15.72
C ALA A 436 -13.02 19.06 14.72
N ARG A 437 -13.21 17.85 14.14
CA ARG A 437 -12.38 17.34 13.05
C ARG A 437 -12.56 18.15 11.77
N GLY A 438 -13.78 18.61 11.46
CA GLY A 438 -14.06 19.52 10.35
C GLY A 438 -13.37 20.87 10.54
N ALA A 439 -13.48 21.44 11.73
CA ALA A 439 -12.83 22.71 12.10
C ALA A 439 -11.30 22.57 12.14
N TYR A 440 -10.77 21.47 12.68
CA TYR A 440 -9.34 21.16 12.65
C TYR A 440 -8.83 20.97 11.21
N ARG A 441 -9.59 20.29 10.33
CA ARG A 441 -9.26 20.15 8.91
C ARG A 441 -9.23 21.51 8.19
N HIS A 442 -10.21 22.37 8.45
CA HIS A 442 -10.23 23.74 7.90
C HIS A 442 -9.11 24.61 8.48
N GLY A 443 -8.82 24.46 9.78
CA GLY A 443 -7.73 25.14 10.46
C GLY A 443 -6.36 24.69 9.94
N VAL A 444 -6.11 23.39 9.84
CA VAL A 444 -4.85 22.85 9.34
C VAL A 444 -4.64 23.20 7.86
N GLN A 445 -5.69 23.18 7.03
CA GLN A 445 -5.59 23.60 5.63
C GLN A 445 -5.28 25.09 5.46
N ARG A 446 -5.65 25.94 6.43
CA ARG A 446 -5.38 27.40 6.39
C ARG A 446 -4.15 27.81 7.18
N VAL A 447 -3.84 27.14 8.26
CA VAL A 447 -2.78 27.54 9.22
C VAL A 447 -1.47 26.78 8.98
N ALA A 448 -1.49 25.52 8.56
CA ALA A 448 -0.28 24.77 8.26
C ALA A 448 0.59 25.40 7.15
N PRO A 449 0.03 25.96 6.07
CA PRO A 449 0.82 26.70 5.09
C PRO A 449 1.46 27.98 5.65
N VAL A 450 0.82 28.61 6.65
CA VAL A 450 1.33 29.82 7.31
C VAL A 450 2.45 29.50 8.28
N ILE A 451 2.32 28.42 9.07
CA ILE A 451 3.35 27.96 10.01
C ILE A 451 4.60 27.46 9.26
N ARG A 452 4.44 26.77 8.13
CA ARG A 452 5.59 26.40 7.28
C ARG A 452 6.32 27.62 6.74
N ARG A 453 5.61 28.67 6.30
CA ARG A 453 6.26 29.90 5.83
C ARG A 453 7.02 30.65 6.92
N MET A 454 6.61 30.55 8.19
CA MET A 454 7.31 31.17 9.32
C MET A 454 8.49 30.36 9.82
N GLY A 455 8.58 29.08 9.47
CA GLY A 455 9.73 28.21 9.79
C GLY A 455 10.79 28.11 8.69
N GLU A 456 10.58 28.77 7.55
CA GLU A 456 11.51 28.84 6.41
C GLU A 456 12.21 30.22 6.30
N LEU A 457 12.12 31.07 7.35
CA LEU A 457 12.85 32.34 7.45
C LEU A 457 14.07 32.20 8.35
#